data_dbc80f8b4c7ebb0d81d3393f97165102
#
_entry.id   dbc80f8b4c7ebb0d81d3393f97165102
#
_cell.length_a   1.000
_cell.length_b   1.000
_cell.length_c   1.000
_cell.angle_alpha   90.00
_cell.angle_beta   90.00
_cell.angle_gamma   90.00
#
_symmetry.space_group_name_H-M   'P 1'
#
loop_
_entity.id
_entity.type
_entity.pdbx_description
1 polymer ?
#
loop_
_entity_poly.entity_id
_entity_poly.type
_entity_poly.pdbx_seq_one_letter_code
_entity_poly.pdbx_strand_id
1 'polypeptide(L)'
;GGIGMSVVQNFKDLSKSIEKTRNLAEKSFGNGDVFIEKFITNARHIEIQIFGFGDKGAVHLYERDCSMQRRYQKIIEESPAPEIDRTLIESMANAAVKLSSDVKYQGAGTVEFIYDVEQKKYYFLEMNTRIQVEHPVTELVTNNDLVSMQINFAFNRKNKFLKQEKISIYGHSIECRVYAEDPSKNFLPSPGKISKLTFPKVPNGIRLDWGYDENDDVSFYYDPMIGKIISHDLVREDAVSKLINFLEKIVLKGIKTNIPFLISLLKDKNFINGTHNTKYIENNLNTLTSEINSDKNTLSEVAIDKKRIKIVETDKLKIVNNRSETETGGIKVVYFD
;
A
#
# COMPACT_ATOMS: atom_id res chain seq x y z
N GLY A 1 -8.96 2.81 4.62
CA GLY A 1 -9.78 2.99 3.42
C GLY A 1 -11.04 2.12 3.44
N GLY A 2 -12.10 2.58 2.75
CA GLY A 2 -13.33 1.82 2.57
C GLY A 2 -14.36 1.84 3.72
N ILE A 3 -14.08 2.49 4.83
CA ILE A 3 -15.07 2.65 5.90
C ILE A 3 -16.14 3.65 5.43
N GLY A 4 -17.42 3.24 5.54
CA GLY A 4 -18.53 4.07 5.05
C GLY A 4 -18.79 3.97 3.54
N MET A 5 -18.10 3.09 2.83
CA MET A 5 -18.38 2.78 1.42
C MET A 5 -19.31 1.57 1.30
N SER A 6 -20.28 1.65 0.40
CA SER A 6 -21.19 0.55 0.11
C SER A 6 -21.44 0.45 -1.39
N VAL A 7 -21.12 -0.70 -1.98
CA VAL A 7 -21.41 -0.96 -3.40
C VAL A 7 -22.87 -1.40 -3.54
N VAL A 8 -23.61 -0.71 -4.41
CA VAL A 8 -25.02 -1.02 -4.71
C VAL A 8 -25.11 -1.48 -6.16
N GLN A 9 -25.49 -2.73 -6.35
CA GLN A 9 -25.66 -3.31 -7.68
C GLN A 9 -27.08 -3.16 -8.22
N ASN A 10 -28.08 -3.11 -7.33
CA ASN A 10 -29.48 -2.99 -7.69
C ASN A 10 -30.08 -1.71 -7.12
N PHE A 11 -30.78 -0.97 -7.95
CA PHE A 11 -31.44 0.28 -7.51
C PHE A 11 -32.40 0.08 -6.34
N LYS A 12 -33.03 -1.09 -6.24
CA LYS A 12 -33.93 -1.44 -5.11
C LYS A 12 -33.24 -1.41 -3.75
N ASP A 13 -31.94 -1.66 -3.70
CA ASP A 13 -31.15 -1.71 -2.47
C ASP A 13 -30.55 -0.35 -2.09
N LEU A 14 -30.69 0.66 -2.97
CA LEU A 14 -30.05 1.97 -2.82
C LEU A 14 -30.46 2.67 -1.52
N SER A 15 -31.78 2.79 -1.27
CA SER A 15 -32.28 3.50 -0.08
C SER A 15 -31.80 2.85 1.22
N LYS A 16 -31.81 1.52 1.29
CA LYS A 16 -31.32 0.78 2.46
C LYS A 16 -29.81 0.97 2.65
N SER A 17 -29.05 0.97 1.57
CA SER A 17 -27.59 1.19 1.61
C SER A 17 -27.25 2.61 2.04
N ILE A 18 -27.98 3.61 1.55
CA ILE A 18 -27.83 5.02 1.97
C ILE A 18 -28.07 5.15 3.48
N GLU A 19 -29.19 4.61 3.99
CA GLU A 19 -29.50 4.70 5.42
C GLU A 19 -28.44 4.02 6.29
N LYS A 20 -28.00 2.81 5.91
CA LYS A 20 -26.93 2.09 6.60
C LYS A 20 -25.62 2.88 6.62
N THR A 21 -25.23 3.42 5.46
CA THR A 21 -23.98 4.19 5.31
C THR A 21 -24.05 5.49 6.08
N ARG A 22 -25.17 6.20 6.04
CA ARG A 22 -25.41 7.42 6.82
C ARG A 22 -25.26 7.17 8.32
N ASN A 23 -25.93 6.12 8.84
CA ASN A 23 -25.89 5.78 10.26
C ASN A 23 -24.46 5.39 10.70
N LEU A 24 -23.70 4.73 9.84
CA LEU A 24 -22.30 4.39 10.10
C LEU A 24 -21.42 5.65 10.10
N ALA A 25 -21.61 6.53 9.11
CA ALA A 25 -20.87 7.78 9.00
C ALA A 25 -21.13 8.70 10.20
N GLU A 26 -22.40 8.88 10.59
CA GLU A 26 -22.79 9.65 11.76
C GLU A 26 -22.11 9.13 13.04
N LYS A 27 -22.12 7.82 13.25
CA LYS A 27 -21.48 7.21 14.44
C LYS A 27 -19.96 7.32 14.43
N SER A 28 -19.34 7.23 13.25
CA SER A 28 -17.88 7.17 13.14
C SER A 28 -17.23 8.55 13.01
N PHE A 29 -17.93 9.51 12.42
CA PHE A 29 -17.38 10.80 12.03
C PHE A 29 -18.18 12.01 12.53
N GLY A 30 -19.35 11.78 13.16
CA GLY A 30 -20.24 12.85 13.61
C GLY A 30 -20.94 13.60 12.45
N ASN A 31 -20.88 13.07 11.24
CA ASN A 31 -21.56 13.59 10.06
C ASN A 31 -22.12 12.43 9.24
N GLY A 32 -23.42 12.46 8.98
CA GLY A 32 -24.14 11.44 8.22
C GLY A 32 -24.34 11.78 6.73
N ASP A 33 -23.67 12.78 6.20
CA ASP A 33 -23.76 13.13 4.78
C ASP A 33 -23.18 12.01 3.92
N VAL A 34 -23.90 11.65 2.87
CA VAL A 34 -23.49 10.60 1.91
C VAL A 34 -23.68 11.13 0.50
N PHE A 35 -22.81 10.69 -0.39
CA PHE A 35 -22.93 10.96 -1.82
C PHE A 35 -22.80 9.67 -2.63
N ILE A 36 -23.17 9.71 -3.89
CA ILE A 36 -23.18 8.55 -4.79
C ILE A 36 -22.14 8.79 -5.86
N GLU A 37 -21.28 7.77 -6.05
CA GLU A 37 -20.28 7.76 -7.11
C GLU A 37 -20.52 6.61 -8.08
N LYS A 38 -20.04 6.77 -9.30
CA LYS A 38 -20.01 5.68 -10.27
C LYS A 38 -19.02 4.61 -9.80
N PHE A 39 -19.50 3.38 -9.67
CA PHE A 39 -18.66 2.25 -9.36
C PHE A 39 -18.00 1.70 -10.63
N ILE A 40 -16.68 1.64 -10.66
CA ILE A 40 -15.90 1.06 -11.75
C ILE A 40 -15.48 -0.36 -11.36
N THR A 41 -15.98 -1.33 -12.11
CA THR A 41 -15.80 -2.76 -11.80
C THR A 41 -14.40 -3.28 -12.11
N ASN A 42 -13.84 -2.83 -13.23
CA ASN A 42 -12.48 -3.19 -13.65
C ASN A 42 -11.58 -1.95 -13.60
N ALA A 43 -11.14 -1.64 -12.39
CA ALA A 43 -10.43 -0.41 -12.10
C ALA A 43 -8.95 -0.65 -11.79
N ARG A 44 -8.09 0.26 -12.25
CA ARG A 44 -6.73 0.40 -11.72
C ARG A 44 -6.64 1.68 -10.91
N HIS A 45 -5.84 1.64 -9.86
CA HIS A 45 -5.54 2.78 -9.01
C HIS A 45 -4.22 3.39 -9.49
N ILE A 46 -4.34 4.49 -10.21
CA ILE A 46 -3.20 5.24 -10.74
C ILE A 46 -3.13 6.57 -10.03
N GLU A 47 -1.94 6.96 -9.65
CA GLU A 47 -1.75 8.21 -8.92
C GLU A 47 -0.57 9.01 -9.48
N ILE A 48 -0.67 10.33 -9.44
CA ILE A 48 0.36 11.23 -9.93
C ILE A 48 1.05 11.90 -8.75
N GLN A 49 2.35 11.69 -8.63
CA GLN A 49 3.17 12.43 -7.68
C GLN A 49 3.31 13.87 -8.15
N ILE A 50 2.91 14.83 -7.33
CA ILE A 50 3.14 16.26 -7.60
C ILE A 50 4.07 16.88 -6.57
N PHE A 51 4.70 17.99 -6.95
CA PHE A 51 5.34 18.90 -6.01
C PHE A 51 4.95 20.34 -6.35
N GLY A 52 4.27 20.99 -5.40
CA GLY A 52 3.78 22.37 -5.55
C GLY A 52 4.77 23.38 -4.99
N PHE A 53 4.85 24.54 -5.66
CA PHE A 53 5.70 25.67 -5.30
C PHE A 53 4.90 26.94 -5.01
N GLY A 54 3.63 26.81 -4.65
CA GLY A 54 2.72 27.93 -4.40
C GLY A 54 2.44 28.74 -5.68
N ASP A 55 2.65 30.03 -5.63
CA ASP A 55 2.43 30.95 -6.78
C ASP A 55 3.29 30.64 -8.02
N LYS A 56 4.28 29.77 -7.90
CA LYS A 56 5.16 29.37 -8.99
C LYS A 56 4.70 28.09 -9.70
N GLY A 57 3.48 27.61 -9.38
CA GLY A 57 2.88 26.44 -9.97
C GLY A 57 3.35 25.13 -9.35
N ALA A 58 3.17 24.05 -10.06
CA ALA A 58 3.53 22.70 -9.64
C ALA A 58 4.19 21.91 -10.79
N VAL A 59 4.88 20.84 -10.44
CA VAL A 59 5.38 19.83 -11.38
C VAL A 59 4.84 18.46 -10.98
N HIS A 60 4.82 17.53 -11.93
CA HIS A 60 4.62 16.12 -11.61
C HIS A 60 5.95 15.34 -11.69
N LEU A 61 6.03 14.27 -10.88
CA LEU A 61 7.15 13.33 -10.88
C LEU A 61 6.65 11.96 -11.36
N TYR A 62 5.83 11.95 -12.37
CA TYR A 62 5.19 10.80 -12.99
C TYR A 62 4.21 10.06 -12.08
N GLU A 63 3.76 8.92 -12.57
CA GLU A 63 2.72 8.12 -11.96
C GLU A 63 3.27 6.94 -11.18
N ARG A 64 2.41 6.41 -10.33
CA ARG A 64 2.52 5.09 -9.70
C ARG A 64 1.26 4.29 -9.97
N ASP A 65 1.42 2.99 -10.11
CA ASP A 65 0.32 2.03 -10.03
C ASP A 65 0.25 1.45 -8.63
N CYS A 66 -0.91 1.58 -8.00
CA CYS A 66 -1.21 1.08 -6.67
C CYS A 66 -2.37 0.07 -6.68
N SER A 67 -2.57 -0.62 -7.81
CA SER A 67 -3.71 -1.52 -7.99
C SER A 67 -3.58 -2.83 -7.21
N MET A 68 -2.36 -3.26 -6.85
CA MET A 68 -2.17 -4.42 -5.98
C MET A 68 -2.51 -4.07 -4.53
N GLN A 69 -3.78 -4.19 -4.19
CA GLN A 69 -4.31 -3.83 -2.88
C GLN A 69 -5.26 -4.90 -2.34
N ARG A 70 -5.38 -4.99 -1.03
CA ARG A 70 -6.29 -5.86 -0.30
C ARG A 70 -7.16 -5.02 0.60
N ARG A 71 -8.48 -5.12 0.46
CA ARG A 71 -9.43 -4.31 1.25
C ARG A 71 -9.09 -2.82 1.21
N TYR A 72 -8.80 -2.30 0.01
CA TYR A 72 -8.38 -0.93 -0.26
C TYR A 72 -7.04 -0.51 0.39
N GLN A 73 -6.26 -1.45 0.92
CA GLN A 73 -4.92 -1.20 1.43
C GLN A 73 -3.89 -1.63 0.38
N LYS A 74 -3.06 -0.69 -0.04
CA LYS A 74 -1.98 -0.92 -1.00
C LYS A 74 -0.96 -1.92 -0.41
N ILE A 75 -0.46 -2.85 -1.23
CA ILE A 75 0.47 -3.93 -0.82
C ILE A 75 1.72 -3.93 -1.69
N ILE A 76 1.55 -3.74 -3.01
CA ILE A 76 2.64 -3.57 -3.97
C ILE A 76 2.32 -2.34 -4.80
N GLU A 77 3.30 -1.48 -4.95
CA GLU A 77 3.26 -0.28 -5.77
C GLU A 77 4.41 -0.28 -6.77
N GLU A 78 4.18 0.27 -7.94
CA GLU A 78 5.22 0.35 -8.98
C GLU A 78 5.18 1.67 -9.77
N SER A 79 6.31 2.06 -10.30
CA SER A 79 6.48 3.20 -11.20
C SER A 79 7.52 2.85 -12.28
N PRO A 80 7.23 3.16 -13.56
CA PRO A 80 5.97 3.65 -14.12
C PRO A 80 4.85 2.57 -14.11
N ALA A 81 3.60 2.99 -14.32
CA ALA A 81 2.46 2.07 -14.44
C ALA A 81 2.59 1.23 -15.72
N PRO A 82 2.60 -0.13 -15.64
CA PRO A 82 2.67 -0.98 -16.81
C PRO A 82 1.36 -0.97 -17.61
N GLU A 83 1.43 -1.26 -18.91
CA GLU A 83 0.28 -1.52 -19.79
C GLU A 83 -0.80 -0.41 -19.81
N ILE A 84 -0.41 0.85 -19.56
CA ILE A 84 -1.27 2.02 -19.74
C ILE A 84 -0.67 2.95 -20.80
N ASP A 85 -1.52 3.44 -21.70
CA ASP A 85 -1.13 4.37 -22.74
C ASP A 85 -0.48 5.63 -22.13
N ARG A 86 0.71 5.95 -22.60
CA ARG A 86 1.48 7.09 -22.10
C ARG A 86 0.79 8.44 -22.33
N THR A 87 -0.02 8.56 -23.39
CA THR A 87 -0.81 9.77 -23.65
C THR A 87 -1.89 9.97 -22.59
N LEU A 88 -2.46 8.87 -22.09
CA LEU A 88 -3.44 8.91 -21.01
C LEU A 88 -2.77 9.30 -19.67
N ILE A 89 -1.61 8.73 -19.38
CA ILE A 89 -0.80 9.11 -18.21
C ILE A 89 -0.43 10.59 -18.26
N GLU A 90 0.00 11.10 -19.43
CA GLU A 90 0.30 12.51 -19.61
C GLU A 90 -0.92 13.40 -19.36
N SER A 91 -2.10 12.97 -19.81
CA SER A 91 -3.35 13.67 -19.54
C SER A 91 -3.68 13.71 -18.04
N MET A 92 -3.49 12.60 -17.30
CA MET A 92 -3.65 12.56 -15.83
C MET A 92 -2.65 13.50 -15.15
N ALA A 93 -1.38 13.47 -15.59
CA ALA A 93 -0.30 14.30 -15.04
C ALA A 93 -0.60 15.79 -15.22
N ASN A 94 -1.05 16.18 -16.42
CA ASN A 94 -1.44 17.55 -16.72
C ASN A 94 -2.64 18.01 -15.87
N ALA A 95 -3.63 17.13 -15.67
CA ALA A 95 -4.77 17.41 -14.79
C ALA A 95 -4.33 17.61 -13.34
N ALA A 96 -3.42 16.75 -12.84
CA ALA A 96 -2.88 16.85 -11.49
C ALA A 96 -2.05 18.14 -11.28
N VAL A 97 -1.21 18.49 -12.23
CA VAL A 97 -0.42 19.74 -12.21
C VAL A 97 -1.33 20.95 -12.24
N LYS A 98 -2.36 20.94 -13.11
CA LYS A 98 -3.33 22.03 -13.20
C LYS A 98 -4.06 22.22 -11.89
N LEU A 99 -4.63 21.17 -11.32
CA LEU A 99 -5.31 21.21 -10.01
C LEU A 99 -4.40 21.81 -8.94
N SER A 100 -3.18 21.28 -8.82
CA SER A 100 -2.22 21.71 -7.80
C SER A 100 -1.77 23.17 -7.98
N SER A 101 -1.64 23.62 -9.22
CA SER A 101 -1.27 25.00 -9.54
C SER A 101 -2.41 25.97 -9.26
N ASP A 102 -3.66 25.62 -9.63
CA ASP A 102 -4.85 26.45 -9.41
C ASP A 102 -5.10 26.74 -7.92
N VAL A 103 -4.82 25.74 -7.06
CA VAL A 103 -4.94 25.91 -5.59
C VAL A 103 -3.65 26.41 -4.93
N LYS A 104 -2.60 26.72 -5.72
CA LYS A 104 -1.29 27.17 -5.23
C LYS A 104 -0.68 26.23 -4.20
N TYR A 105 -0.80 24.93 -4.45
CA TYR A 105 -0.35 23.89 -3.54
C TYR A 105 1.14 24.01 -3.22
N GLN A 106 1.54 23.62 -2.00
CA GLN A 106 2.92 23.71 -1.52
C GLN A 106 3.41 22.38 -0.95
N GLY A 107 4.56 21.91 -1.43
CA GLY A 107 5.19 20.68 -0.99
C GLY A 107 4.79 19.46 -1.83
N ALA A 108 5.15 18.27 -1.32
CA ALA A 108 4.80 17.00 -1.96
C ALA A 108 3.32 16.67 -1.73
N GLY A 109 2.65 16.23 -2.77
CA GLY A 109 1.27 15.74 -2.74
C GLY A 109 1.04 14.71 -3.83
N THR A 110 -0.07 14.01 -3.76
CA THR A 110 -0.42 12.98 -4.74
C THR A 110 -1.87 13.14 -5.15
N VAL A 111 -2.10 13.15 -6.46
CA VAL A 111 -3.46 13.14 -7.01
C VAL A 111 -3.78 11.72 -7.47
N GLU A 112 -4.78 11.12 -6.85
CA GLU A 112 -5.20 9.74 -7.12
C GLU A 112 -6.33 9.71 -8.14
N PHE A 113 -6.29 8.71 -9.03
CA PHE A 113 -7.26 8.47 -10.09
C PHE A 113 -7.70 7.02 -10.11
N ILE A 114 -8.95 6.80 -10.45
CA ILE A 114 -9.47 5.49 -10.86
C ILE A 114 -9.42 5.42 -12.40
N TYR A 115 -8.65 4.48 -12.93
CA TYR A 115 -8.60 4.18 -14.34
C TYR A 115 -9.53 3.03 -14.68
N ASP A 116 -10.54 3.29 -15.51
CA ASP A 116 -11.48 2.32 -16.06
C ASP A 116 -10.80 1.62 -17.26
N VAL A 117 -10.40 0.36 -17.05
CA VAL A 117 -9.68 -0.42 -18.06
C VAL A 117 -10.52 -0.67 -19.31
N GLU A 118 -11.84 -0.85 -19.14
CA GLU A 118 -12.76 -1.17 -20.24
C GLU A 118 -13.02 0.05 -21.12
N GLN A 119 -13.28 1.20 -20.51
CA GLN A 119 -13.58 2.44 -21.23
C GLN A 119 -12.33 3.23 -21.62
N LYS A 120 -11.15 2.86 -21.09
CA LYS A 120 -9.89 3.60 -21.22
C LYS A 120 -10.04 5.07 -20.82
N LYS A 121 -10.72 5.30 -19.68
CA LYS A 121 -10.97 6.62 -19.10
C LYS A 121 -10.49 6.65 -17.66
N TYR A 122 -10.13 7.83 -17.20
CA TYR A 122 -9.79 8.03 -15.80
C TYR A 122 -10.73 9.02 -15.13
N TYR A 123 -10.86 8.86 -13.83
CA TYR A 123 -11.69 9.71 -12.98
C TYR A 123 -10.86 10.12 -11.76
N PHE A 124 -10.97 11.39 -11.39
CA PHE A 124 -10.38 11.88 -10.15
C PHE A 124 -10.98 11.13 -8.96
N LEU A 125 -10.12 10.70 -8.04
CA LEU A 125 -10.54 10.05 -6.80
C LEU A 125 -10.37 11.00 -5.62
N GLU A 126 -9.12 11.36 -5.31
CA GLU A 126 -8.80 12.27 -4.21
C GLU A 126 -7.41 12.90 -4.41
N MET A 127 -7.09 13.88 -3.56
CA MET A 127 -5.73 14.40 -3.44
C MET A 127 -5.21 14.18 -2.02
N ASN A 128 -4.09 13.49 -1.90
CA ASN A 128 -3.39 13.35 -0.64
C ASN A 128 -2.39 14.50 -0.48
N THR A 129 -2.67 15.37 0.49
CA THR A 129 -1.87 16.59 0.75
C THR A 129 -0.68 16.34 1.68
N ARG A 130 0.03 15.26 1.44
CA ARG A 130 1.18 14.79 2.20
C ARG A 130 2.04 13.88 1.35
N ILE A 131 3.25 13.58 1.82
CA ILE A 131 4.04 12.48 1.26
C ILE A 131 3.35 11.13 1.57
N GLN A 132 3.43 10.19 0.65
CA GLN A 132 2.85 8.85 0.80
C GLN A 132 3.92 7.80 1.09
N VAL A 133 3.49 6.62 1.56
CA VAL A 133 4.37 5.48 1.89
C VAL A 133 5.18 5.07 0.67
N GLU A 134 4.56 5.05 -0.50
CA GLU A 134 5.07 4.60 -1.79
C GLU A 134 5.94 5.63 -2.55
N HIS A 135 6.29 6.76 -1.91
CA HIS A 135 7.18 7.77 -2.53
C HIS A 135 8.52 7.21 -3.04
N PRO A 136 9.12 6.16 -2.44
CA PRO A 136 10.40 5.64 -2.88
C PRO A 136 10.44 5.15 -4.33
N VAL A 137 9.34 4.59 -4.86
CA VAL A 137 9.36 4.16 -6.27
C VAL A 137 9.50 5.36 -7.21
N THR A 138 8.87 6.49 -6.88
CA THR A 138 9.03 7.74 -7.62
C THR A 138 10.46 8.28 -7.48
N GLU A 139 11.02 8.28 -6.27
CA GLU A 139 12.38 8.77 -6.03
C GLU A 139 13.41 8.00 -6.86
N LEU A 140 13.28 6.67 -6.91
CA LEU A 140 14.23 5.82 -7.62
C LEU A 140 14.14 5.99 -9.15
N VAL A 141 12.94 6.09 -9.72
CA VAL A 141 12.80 6.26 -11.18
C VAL A 141 13.07 7.68 -11.65
N THR A 142 12.94 8.69 -10.78
CA THR A 142 13.17 10.10 -11.19
C THR A 142 14.49 10.67 -10.68
N ASN A 143 15.17 9.94 -9.80
CA ASN A 143 16.38 10.41 -9.10
C ASN A 143 16.16 11.74 -8.38
N ASN A 144 14.99 11.91 -7.76
CA ASN A 144 14.63 13.08 -6.96
C ASN A 144 14.27 12.63 -5.54
N ASP A 145 14.92 13.20 -4.54
CA ASP A 145 14.63 12.96 -3.11
C ASP A 145 13.50 13.89 -2.66
N LEU A 146 12.27 13.35 -2.59
CA LEU A 146 11.07 14.10 -2.22
C LEU A 146 11.09 14.59 -0.78
N VAL A 147 11.69 13.83 0.13
CA VAL A 147 11.82 14.21 1.54
C VAL A 147 12.76 15.40 1.67
N SER A 148 13.92 15.34 1.05
CA SER A 148 14.85 16.47 0.98
C SER A 148 14.22 17.69 0.31
N MET A 149 13.44 17.50 -0.76
CA MET A 149 12.70 18.58 -1.42
C MET A 149 11.73 19.27 -0.44
N GLN A 150 10.93 18.50 0.32
CA GLN A 150 10.03 19.05 1.33
C GLN A 150 10.76 19.83 2.43
N ILE A 151 11.82 19.26 2.99
CA ILE A 151 12.63 19.89 4.03
C ILE A 151 13.23 21.21 3.51
N ASN A 152 13.84 21.17 2.33
CA ASN A 152 14.45 22.37 1.74
C ASN A 152 13.40 23.45 1.41
N PHE A 153 12.23 23.04 0.93
CA PHE A 153 11.13 23.95 0.65
C PHE A 153 10.63 24.64 1.93
N ALA A 154 10.40 23.85 3.00
CA ALA A 154 9.93 24.38 4.29
C ALA A 154 10.93 25.37 4.92
N PHE A 155 12.23 25.14 4.75
CA PHE A 155 13.27 26.03 5.26
C PHE A 155 13.58 27.23 4.34
N ASN A 156 12.80 27.45 3.27
CA ASN A 156 13.07 28.49 2.26
C ASN A 156 14.53 28.47 1.75
N ARG A 157 15.19 27.31 1.85
CA ARG A 157 16.52 27.15 1.24
C ARG A 157 16.33 27.31 -0.26
N LYS A 158 17.28 27.96 -0.93
CA LYS A 158 17.24 28.19 -2.40
C LYS A 158 17.11 26.87 -3.12
N ASN A 159 15.89 26.34 -3.16
CA ASN A 159 15.56 25.22 -4.03
C ASN A 159 15.65 25.76 -5.45
N LYS A 160 16.48 25.14 -6.26
CA LYS A 160 16.32 25.26 -7.69
C LYS A 160 14.90 24.76 -7.96
N PHE A 161 14.00 25.67 -8.39
CA PHE A 161 12.67 25.24 -8.82
C PHE A 161 12.88 24.12 -9.82
N LEU A 162 12.36 22.96 -9.47
CA LEU A 162 12.39 21.82 -10.38
C LEU A 162 11.47 22.16 -11.54
N LYS A 163 12.02 22.19 -12.74
CA LYS A 163 11.27 22.45 -13.96
C LYS A 163 10.84 21.12 -14.55
N GLN A 164 9.62 21.05 -15.09
CA GLN A 164 9.07 19.82 -15.63
C GLN A 164 9.97 19.16 -16.68
N GLU A 165 10.56 19.95 -17.57
CA GLU A 165 11.44 19.46 -18.62
C GLU A 165 12.77 18.85 -18.14
N LYS A 166 13.05 18.93 -16.84
CA LYS A 166 14.24 18.32 -16.20
C LYS A 166 13.93 17.06 -15.42
N ILE A 167 12.65 16.69 -15.36
CA ILE A 167 12.22 15.46 -14.69
C ILE A 167 12.07 14.41 -15.78
N SER A 168 12.85 13.35 -15.68
CA SER A 168 12.77 12.20 -16.57
C SER A 168 12.62 10.92 -15.76
N ILE A 169 11.98 9.94 -16.36
CA ILE A 169 11.86 8.58 -15.82
C ILE A 169 13.04 7.73 -16.32
N TYR A 170 13.60 6.94 -15.44
CA TYR A 170 14.68 6.01 -15.75
C TYR A 170 14.43 4.67 -15.07
N GLY A 171 14.32 3.62 -15.89
CA GLY A 171 14.07 2.28 -15.40
C GLY A 171 12.67 2.07 -14.85
N HIS A 172 12.55 1.11 -13.94
CA HIS A 172 11.33 0.70 -13.29
C HIS A 172 11.60 0.39 -11.81
N SER A 173 10.69 0.79 -10.93
CA SER A 173 10.81 0.54 -9.49
C SER A 173 9.53 -0.08 -8.93
N ILE A 174 9.70 -1.01 -7.99
CA ILE A 174 8.61 -1.75 -7.35
C ILE A 174 8.83 -1.75 -5.85
N GLU A 175 7.84 -1.35 -5.09
CA GLU A 175 7.81 -1.38 -3.63
C GLU A 175 6.90 -2.49 -3.13
N CYS A 176 7.34 -3.21 -2.10
CA CYS A 176 6.53 -4.14 -1.32
C CYS A 176 6.43 -3.67 0.11
N ARG A 177 5.20 -3.58 0.63
CA ARG A 177 4.96 -3.29 2.05
C ARG A 177 4.99 -4.58 2.86
N VAL A 178 5.90 -4.66 3.82
CA VAL A 178 6.01 -5.81 4.70
C VAL A 178 5.20 -5.55 5.97
N TYR A 179 4.20 -6.41 6.18
CA TYR A 179 3.30 -6.35 7.33
C TYR A 179 3.53 -7.55 8.27
N ALA A 180 3.44 -7.31 9.58
CA ALA A 180 3.37 -8.34 10.60
C ALA A 180 1.97 -8.95 10.65
N GLU A 181 1.65 -9.78 9.65
CA GLU A 181 0.36 -10.44 9.43
C GLU A 181 0.56 -11.91 9.06
N ASP A 182 -0.41 -12.75 9.40
CA ASP A 182 -0.42 -14.17 8.98
C ASP A 182 -1.35 -14.39 7.78
N PRO A 183 -0.83 -14.50 6.54
CA PRO A 183 -1.65 -14.76 5.36
C PRO A 183 -2.47 -16.05 5.45
N SER A 184 -1.99 -17.06 6.17
CA SER A 184 -2.69 -18.34 6.34
C SER A 184 -3.93 -18.23 7.26
N LYS A 185 -4.02 -17.13 8.02
CA LYS A 185 -5.12 -16.83 8.94
C LYS A 185 -5.87 -15.57 8.52
N ASN A 186 -6.11 -15.43 7.21
CA ASN A 186 -6.82 -14.27 6.64
C ASN A 186 -6.18 -12.93 7.03
N PHE A 187 -4.84 -12.90 7.10
CA PHE A 187 -4.04 -11.71 7.43
C PHE A 187 -4.35 -11.13 8.82
N LEU A 188 -4.57 -12.00 9.79
CA LEU A 188 -4.63 -11.53 11.17
C LEU A 188 -3.28 -10.92 11.56
N PRO A 189 -3.28 -9.79 12.29
CA PRO A 189 -2.06 -9.21 12.84
C PRO A 189 -1.26 -10.24 13.65
N SER A 190 0.05 -10.20 13.52
CA SER A 190 0.99 -11.08 14.22
C SER A 190 1.94 -10.24 15.08
N PRO A 191 1.46 -9.62 16.16
CA PRO A 191 2.31 -8.90 17.09
C PRO A 191 3.23 -9.85 17.82
N GLY A 192 4.31 -9.34 18.38
CA GLY A 192 5.24 -10.09 19.19
C GLY A 192 6.70 -9.70 18.98
N LYS A 193 7.58 -10.41 19.64
CA LYS A 193 9.01 -10.13 19.62
C LYS A 193 9.67 -10.72 18.37
N ILE A 194 10.47 -9.92 17.69
CA ILE A 194 11.33 -10.37 16.59
C ILE A 194 12.53 -11.11 17.22
N SER A 195 12.51 -12.45 17.16
CA SER A 195 13.57 -13.26 17.76
C SER A 195 14.81 -13.41 16.87
N LYS A 196 14.67 -13.15 15.57
CA LYS A 196 15.75 -13.09 14.59
C LYS A 196 15.36 -12.24 13.40
N LEU A 197 16.28 -11.37 12.97
CA LEU A 197 16.18 -10.59 11.75
C LEU A 197 17.53 -10.61 11.02
N THR A 198 17.54 -11.09 9.80
CA THR A 198 18.74 -11.07 8.97
C THR A 198 18.35 -10.75 7.53
N PHE A 199 18.93 -9.70 7.00
CA PHE A 199 18.86 -9.37 5.58
C PHE A 199 20.04 -9.97 4.82
N PRO A 200 19.85 -10.42 3.57
CA PRO A 200 21.00 -10.70 2.71
C PRO A 200 21.79 -9.42 2.45
N LYS A 201 23.00 -9.54 1.92
CA LYS A 201 23.75 -8.36 1.44
C LYS A 201 22.86 -7.58 0.46
N VAL A 202 22.62 -6.31 0.76
CA VAL A 202 21.78 -5.44 -0.06
C VAL A 202 22.49 -5.15 -1.38
N PRO A 203 21.98 -5.61 -2.53
CA PRO A 203 22.58 -5.34 -3.83
C PRO A 203 22.22 -3.94 -4.33
N ASN A 204 22.94 -3.46 -5.33
CA ASN A 204 22.54 -2.25 -6.04
C ASN A 204 21.12 -2.38 -6.60
N GLY A 205 20.33 -1.32 -6.45
CA GLY A 205 18.93 -1.28 -6.88
C GLY A 205 17.96 -1.93 -5.89
N ILE A 206 18.38 -2.27 -4.67
CA ILE A 206 17.48 -2.55 -3.54
C ILE A 206 17.63 -1.43 -2.51
N ARG A 207 16.49 -0.91 -2.06
CA ARG A 207 16.36 0.01 -0.93
C ARG A 207 15.54 -0.65 0.16
N LEU A 208 15.97 -0.48 1.42
CA LEU A 208 15.26 -0.93 2.60
C LEU A 208 14.86 0.29 3.42
N ASP A 209 13.57 0.48 3.60
CA ASP A 209 13.00 1.41 4.57
C ASP A 209 12.37 0.56 5.68
N TRP A 210 13.11 0.32 6.77
CA TRP A 210 12.77 -0.67 7.78
C TRP A 210 12.76 -0.06 9.17
N GLY A 211 11.76 -0.40 9.98
CA GLY A 211 11.48 0.28 11.25
C GLY A 211 11.76 -0.52 12.51
N TYR A 212 12.24 -1.77 12.39
CA TYR A 212 12.43 -2.67 13.54
C TYR A 212 13.77 -3.40 13.47
N ASP A 213 14.33 -3.69 14.63
CA ASP A 213 15.54 -4.50 14.77
C ASP A 213 15.25 -5.86 15.41
N GLU A 214 16.28 -6.73 15.43
CA GLU A 214 16.22 -7.98 16.20
C GLU A 214 16.06 -7.65 17.69
N ASN A 215 15.14 -8.35 18.35
CA ASN A 215 14.68 -8.16 19.72
C ASN A 215 13.65 -7.05 19.94
N ASP A 216 13.24 -6.30 18.93
CA ASP A 216 12.12 -5.36 19.05
C ASP A 216 10.77 -6.08 19.17
N ASP A 217 9.83 -5.41 19.82
CA ASP A 217 8.45 -5.86 19.95
C ASP A 217 7.54 -5.14 18.96
N VAL A 218 6.92 -5.91 18.07
CA VAL A 218 5.89 -5.39 17.17
C VAL A 218 4.57 -5.31 17.93
N SER A 219 4.09 -4.08 18.10
CA SER A 219 2.89 -3.78 18.88
C SER A 219 1.62 -4.04 18.07
N PHE A 220 0.53 -4.42 18.75
CA PHE A 220 -0.82 -4.48 18.16
C PHE A 220 -1.58 -3.14 18.24
N TYR A 221 -1.01 -2.12 18.87
CA TYR A 221 -1.64 -0.80 19.00
C TYR A 221 -1.46 0.11 17.77
N TYR A 222 -0.55 -0.27 16.86
CA TYR A 222 -0.20 0.52 15.69
C TYR A 222 -0.44 -0.28 14.40
N ASP A 223 -0.27 0.38 13.26
CA ASP A 223 -0.29 -0.27 11.95
C ASP A 223 0.73 -1.43 11.93
N PRO A 224 0.35 -2.61 11.42
CA PRO A 224 1.24 -3.77 11.41
C PRO A 224 2.39 -3.68 10.39
N MET A 225 2.53 -2.61 9.63
CA MET A 225 3.64 -2.41 8.70
C MET A 225 4.96 -2.27 9.45
N ILE A 226 5.89 -3.18 9.19
CA ILE A 226 7.21 -3.20 9.82
C ILE A 226 8.31 -2.63 8.94
N GLY A 227 8.05 -2.50 7.66
CA GLY A 227 8.98 -1.92 6.72
C GLY A 227 8.51 -2.07 5.29
N LYS A 228 9.31 -1.57 4.36
CA LYS A 228 9.10 -1.69 2.94
C LYS A 228 10.41 -1.97 2.23
N ILE A 229 10.33 -2.72 1.15
CA ILE A 229 11.46 -3.14 0.34
C ILE A 229 11.19 -2.71 -1.08
N ILE A 230 12.12 -1.94 -1.63
CA ILE A 230 11.96 -1.35 -2.94
C ILE A 230 13.08 -1.86 -3.84
N SER A 231 12.72 -2.30 -5.05
CA SER A 231 13.67 -2.63 -6.10
C SER A 231 13.62 -1.59 -7.21
N HIS A 232 14.75 -1.42 -7.87
CA HIS A 232 14.87 -0.62 -9.08
C HIS A 232 15.82 -1.32 -10.06
N ASP A 233 15.42 -1.35 -11.33
CA ASP A 233 16.28 -1.78 -12.44
C ASP A 233 15.91 -1.06 -13.76
N LEU A 234 16.69 -1.29 -14.81
CA LEU A 234 16.44 -0.68 -16.13
C LEU A 234 15.16 -1.21 -16.77
N VAL A 235 14.86 -2.48 -16.57
CA VAL A 235 13.64 -3.11 -17.06
C VAL A 235 12.82 -3.69 -15.91
N ARG A 236 11.50 -3.75 -16.09
CA ARG A 236 10.55 -4.17 -15.06
C ARG A 236 10.80 -5.60 -14.59
N GLU A 237 11.07 -6.52 -15.49
CA GLU A 237 11.30 -7.94 -15.22
C GLU A 237 12.50 -8.15 -14.30
N ASP A 238 13.55 -7.36 -14.49
CA ASP A 238 14.76 -7.42 -13.65
C ASP A 238 14.47 -6.85 -12.25
N ALA A 239 13.68 -5.76 -12.16
CA ALA A 239 13.25 -5.22 -10.88
C ALA A 239 12.39 -6.23 -10.10
N VAL A 240 11.44 -6.92 -10.75
CA VAL A 240 10.62 -7.99 -10.16
C VAL A 240 11.52 -9.13 -9.67
N SER A 241 12.39 -9.65 -10.54
CA SER A 241 13.28 -10.78 -10.22
C SER A 241 14.23 -10.45 -9.07
N LYS A 242 14.78 -9.24 -9.04
CA LYS A 242 15.65 -8.74 -7.98
C LYS A 242 14.91 -8.69 -6.64
N LEU A 243 13.66 -8.19 -6.63
CA LEU A 243 12.83 -8.10 -5.44
C LEU A 243 12.49 -9.49 -4.88
N ILE A 244 12.06 -10.42 -5.73
CA ILE A 244 11.78 -11.80 -5.35
C ILE A 244 13.03 -12.43 -4.73
N ASN A 245 14.17 -12.39 -5.42
CA ASN A 245 15.44 -12.95 -4.94
C ASN A 245 15.90 -12.37 -3.60
N PHE A 246 15.56 -11.12 -3.33
CA PHE A 246 15.88 -10.48 -2.06
C PHE A 246 14.93 -10.94 -0.96
N LEU A 247 13.62 -10.93 -1.21
CA LEU A 247 12.57 -11.36 -0.26
C LEU A 247 12.75 -12.81 0.18
N GLU A 248 13.09 -13.73 -0.73
CA GLU A 248 13.32 -15.15 -0.44
C GLU A 248 14.47 -15.43 0.53
N LYS A 249 15.42 -14.50 0.63
CA LYS A 249 16.61 -14.63 1.49
C LYS A 249 16.50 -13.97 2.85
N ILE A 250 15.39 -13.26 3.10
CA ILE A 250 15.15 -12.63 4.40
C ILE A 250 14.84 -13.70 5.45
N VAL A 251 15.55 -13.64 6.56
CA VAL A 251 15.27 -14.49 7.72
C VAL A 251 14.62 -13.63 8.79
N LEU A 252 13.33 -13.81 9.03
CA LEU A 252 12.59 -13.16 10.10
C LEU A 252 11.84 -14.21 10.91
N LYS A 253 12.08 -14.24 12.24
CA LYS A 253 11.47 -15.19 13.17
C LYS A 253 10.89 -14.46 14.38
N GLY A 254 9.94 -15.11 15.04
CA GLY A 254 9.23 -14.59 16.22
C GLY A 254 7.84 -14.10 15.90
N ILE A 255 7.66 -13.49 14.74
CA ILE A 255 6.37 -13.03 14.20
C ILE A 255 6.09 -13.66 12.83
N LYS A 256 4.85 -13.61 12.37
CA LYS A 256 4.48 -13.92 10.99
C LYS A 256 4.48 -12.64 10.16
N THR A 257 4.80 -12.79 8.87
CA THR A 257 4.75 -11.67 7.92
C THR A 257 4.08 -12.07 6.62
N ASN A 258 3.69 -11.07 5.84
CA ASN A 258 3.14 -11.26 4.51
C ASN A 258 4.23 -11.53 3.43
N ILE A 259 5.51 -11.66 3.77
CA ILE A 259 6.60 -11.90 2.80
C ILE A 259 6.29 -13.07 1.85
N PRO A 260 5.85 -14.27 2.31
CA PRO A 260 5.50 -15.36 1.39
C PRO A 260 4.38 -14.98 0.41
N PHE A 261 3.42 -14.18 0.85
CA PHE A 261 2.33 -13.68 0.01
C PHE A 261 2.82 -12.66 -1.03
N LEU A 262 3.74 -11.78 -0.66
CA LEU A 262 4.38 -10.85 -1.59
C LEU A 262 5.12 -11.58 -2.70
N ILE A 263 5.85 -12.64 -2.37
CA ILE A 263 6.56 -13.49 -3.34
C ILE A 263 5.57 -14.16 -4.30
N SER A 264 4.45 -14.69 -3.78
CA SER A 264 3.40 -15.30 -4.62
C SER A 264 2.79 -14.26 -5.58
N LEU A 265 2.50 -13.04 -5.10
CA LEU A 265 2.00 -11.95 -5.93
C LEU A 265 2.99 -11.53 -7.03
N LEU A 266 4.26 -11.38 -6.69
CA LEU A 266 5.30 -10.99 -7.65
C LEU A 266 5.55 -12.05 -8.74
N LYS A 267 5.30 -13.32 -8.43
CA LYS A 267 5.38 -14.46 -9.38
C LYS A 267 4.10 -14.65 -10.19
N ASP A 268 3.03 -14.00 -9.83
CA ASP A 268 1.73 -14.16 -10.48
C ASP A 268 1.74 -13.59 -11.91
N LYS A 269 1.14 -14.34 -12.84
CA LYS A 269 1.12 -14.00 -14.27
C LYS A 269 0.43 -12.66 -14.56
N ASN A 270 -0.62 -12.31 -13.82
CA ASN A 270 -1.32 -11.04 -14.05
C ASN A 270 -0.49 -9.86 -13.54
N PHE A 271 0.26 -10.04 -12.46
CA PHE A 271 1.24 -9.03 -12.04
C PHE A 271 2.36 -8.89 -13.07
N ILE A 272 2.97 -10.01 -13.49
CA ILE A 272 4.05 -10.02 -14.48
C ILE A 272 3.60 -9.33 -15.78
N ASN A 273 2.38 -9.63 -16.25
CA ASN A 273 1.82 -9.06 -17.47
C ASN A 273 1.22 -7.64 -17.28
N GLY A 274 1.24 -7.06 -16.08
CA GLY A 274 0.65 -5.74 -15.81
C GLY A 274 -0.87 -5.66 -16.01
N THR A 275 -1.59 -6.80 -15.92
CA THR A 275 -3.03 -6.90 -16.19
C THR A 275 -3.89 -6.95 -14.93
N HIS A 276 -3.28 -6.82 -13.77
CA HIS A 276 -3.95 -6.79 -12.48
C HIS A 276 -4.81 -5.53 -12.31
N ASN A 277 -5.80 -5.62 -11.44
CA ASN A 277 -6.70 -4.53 -11.08
C ASN A 277 -6.92 -4.46 -9.56
N THR A 278 -7.65 -3.47 -9.08
CA THR A 278 -7.84 -3.23 -7.64
C THR A 278 -8.54 -4.37 -6.89
N LYS A 279 -9.25 -5.24 -7.60
CA LYS A 279 -9.93 -6.41 -7.03
C LYS A 279 -9.18 -7.72 -7.22
N TYR A 280 -8.01 -7.66 -7.87
CA TYR A 280 -7.28 -8.86 -8.25
C TYR A 280 -7.01 -9.78 -7.05
N ILE A 281 -6.46 -9.23 -5.97
CA ILE A 281 -6.14 -10.00 -4.75
C ILE A 281 -7.41 -10.59 -4.13
N GLU A 282 -8.47 -9.81 -3.99
CA GLU A 282 -9.72 -10.30 -3.39
C GLU A 282 -10.33 -11.46 -4.19
N ASN A 283 -10.33 -11.35 -5.51
CA ASN A 283 -10.90 -12.37 -6.39
C ASN A 283 -10.06 -13.66 -6.46
N ASN A 284 -8.76 -13.59 -6.19
CA ASN A 284 -7.83 -14.72 -6.32
C ASN A 284 -7.19 -15.13 -4.98
N LEU A 285 -7.71 -14.64 -3.85
CA LEU A 285 -7.09 -14.81 -2.55
C LEU A 285 -6.81 -16.29 -2.19
N ASN A 286 -7.77 -17.16 -2.43
CA ASN A 286 -7.63 -18.58 -2.13
C ASN A 286 -6.50 -19.24 -2.92
N THR A 287 -6.35 -18.93 -4.20
CA THR A 287 -5.27 -19.45 -5.05
C THR A 287 -3.93 -18.91 -4.58
N LEU A 288 -3.81 -17.61 -4.39
CA LEU A 288 -2.59 -16.92 -3.96
C LEU A 288 -2.09 -17.39 -2.58
N THR A 289 -3.00 -17.82 -1.70
CA THR A 289 -2.64 -18.31 -0.35
C THR A 289 -2.45 -19.83 -0.30
N SER A 290 -3.00 -20.60 -1.23
CA SER A 290 -2.83 -22.06 -1.28
C SER A 290 -1.39 -22.48 -1.51
N GLU A 291 -0.65 -21.75 -2.34
CA GLU A 291 0.77 -21.97 -2.60
C GLU A 291 1.62 -21.78 -1.33
N ILE A 292 1.28 -20.78 -0.50
CA ILE A 292 1.96 -20.53 0.78
C ILE A 292 1.79 -21.70 1.75
N ASN A 293 0.66 -22.41 1.68
CA ASN A 293 0.37 -23.55 2.56
C ASN A 293 1.03 -24.87 2.07
N SER A 294 1.30 -25.00 0.76
CA SER A 294 1.96 -26.17 0.21
C SER A 294 3.46 -26.23 0.55
N ASP A 295 4.14 -25.10 0.63
CA ASP A 295 5.54 -25.03 1.04
C ASP A 295 5.77 -25.38 2.52
N LYS A 296 4.73 -25.37 3.36
CA LYS A 296 4.83 -25.81 4.76
C LYS A 296 5.08 -27.30 4.91
N ASN A 297 4.76 -28.11 3.90
CA ASN A 297 4.98 -29.55 3.97
C ASN A 297 6.45 -29.98 3.72
N THR A 298 7.30 -29.03 3.31
CA THR A 298 8.73 -29.32 3.05
C THR A 298 9.68 -28.84 4.16
N LEU A 299 9.19 -28.09 5.16
CA LEU A 299 10.04 -27.55 6.24
C LEU A 299 9.60 -27.91 7.66
N SER A 300 8.73 -28.89 7.85
CA SER A 300 8.29 -29.33 9.18
C SER A 300 8.71 -30.76 9.52
N GLU A 301 10.01 -31.04 9.51
CA GLU A 301 10.59 -32.07 10.36
C GLU A 301 11.79 -31.52 11.11
N VAL A 302 11.56 -30.55 11.97
CA VAL A 302 12.38 -30.40 13.16
C VAL A 302 11.57 -31.04 14.27
N ALA A 303 12.03 -32.24 14.67
CA ALA A 303 11.46 -33.01 15.76
C ALA A 303 11.30 -32.13 17.01
N ILE A 304 10.07 -31.84 17.36
CA ILE A 304 9.73 -31.29 18.69
C ILE A 304 9.88 -32.46 19.66
N ASP A 305 10.93 -32.42 20.45
CA ASP A 305 11.14 -33.35 21.57
C ASP A 305 9.97 -33.22 22.55
N LYS A 306 9.10 -34.25 22.53
CA LYS A 306 7.89 -34.35 23.35
C LYS A 306 8.26 -34.73 24.81
N LYS A 307 9.16 -34.00 25.43
CA LYS A 307 9.40 -34.15 26.88
C LYS A 307 9.37 -32.79 27.57
N ARG A 308 8.34 -32.63 28.41
CA ARG A 308 8.05 -31.55 29.38
C ARG A 308 7.21 -30.38 28.90
N ILE A 309 5.91 -30.64 28.78
CA ILE A 309 4.92 -29.65 29.16
C ILE A 309 4.09 -30.27 30.30
N LYS A 310 4.39 -29.88 31.53
CA LYS A 310 3.46 -30.04 32.67
C LYS A 310 2.36 -29.01 32.47
N ILE A 311 1.18 -29.48 32.16
CA ILE A 311 -0.04 -28.66 32.22
C ILE A 311 -0.29 -28.37 33.68
N VAL A 312 -0.08 -27.15 34.11
CA VAL A 312 -0.61 -26.66 35.41
C VAL A 312 -2.01 -26.19 35.09
N GLU A 313 -3.00 -27.00 35.46
CA GLU A 313 -4.39 -26.55 35.56
C GLU A 313 -4.45 -25.44 36.60
N THR A 314 -4.63 -24.20 36.16
CA THR A 314 -5.05 -23.13 37.04
C THR A 314 -6.50 -22.80 36.79
N ASP A 315 -7.24 -22.96 37.86
CA ASP A 315 -8.69 -22.72 38.00
C ASP A 315 -9.13 -21.36 37.47
N LYS A 316 -10.26 -21.43 36.75
CA LYS A 316 -11.32 -20.41 36.68
C LYS A 316 -10.90 -18.94 36.63
N LEU A 317 -10.59 -18.49 35.45
CA LEU A 317 -10.73 -17.06 35.12
C LEU A 317 -12.23 -16.78 34.86
N LYS A 318 -12.88 -16.15 35.84
CA LYS A 318 -14.16 -15.50 35.65
C LYS A 318 -14.01 -14.41 34.62
N ILE A 319 -14.62 -14.60 33.47
CA ILE A 319 -14.79 -13.53 32.47
C ILE A 319 -15.82 -12.56 33.10
N VAL A 320 -15.32 -11.46 33.61
CA VAL A 320 -16.15 -10.30 33.93
C VAL A 320 -16.38 -9.57 32.63
N ASN A 321 -17.61 -9.67 32.13
CA ASN A 321 -18.10 -8.84 31.04
C ASN A 321 -18.18 -7.38 31.52
N ASN A 322 -17.09 -6.64 31.37
CA ASN A 322 -17.13 -5.19 31.30
C ASN A 322 -16.74 -4.81 29.84
N ARG A 323 -17.78 -4.70 29.04
CA ARG A 323 -17.69 -3.96 27.77
C ARG A 323 -17.51 -2.48 28.12
N SER A 324 -16.30 -2.01 28.20
CA SER A 324 -15.97 -0.64 27.83
C SER A 324 -15.54 -0.69 26.37
N GLU A 325 -16.43 -0.24 25.52
CA GLU A 325 -16.17 -0.08 24.11
C GLU A 325 -15.13 1.04 23.92
N THR A 326 -13.90 0.65 23.68
CA THR A 326 -12.90 1.43 22.94
C THR A 326 -12.12 0.45 22.11
N GLU A 327 -12.79 -0.17 21.13
CA GLU A 327 -12.09 -0.77 20.02
C GLU A 327 -11.65 0.35 19.08
N THR A 328 -10.45 0.81 19.26
CA THR A 328 -9.69 1.47 18.21
C THR A 328 -9.05 0.39 17.35
N GLY A 329 -9.84 -0.36 16.62
CA GLY A 329 -9.40 -0.99 15.38
C GLY A 329 -8.94 0.13 14.47
N GLY A 330 -7.73 0.04 13.90
CA GLY A 330 -7.09 1.10 13.14
C GLY A 330 -7.99 1.71 12.08
N ILE A 331 -8.72 2.73 12.48
CA ILE A 331 -9.58 3.54 11.62
C ILE A 331 -8.63 4.49 10.92
N LYS A 332 -8.35 4.22 9.66
CA LYS A 332 -7.75 5.21 8.79
C LYS A 332 -8.85 6.22 8.48
N VAL A 333 -8.92 7.26 9.31
CA VAL A 333 -9.81 8.38 9.07
C VAL A 333 -9.24 9.12 7.86
N VAL A 334 -9.93 9.05 6.74
CA VAL A 334 -9.70 9.96 5.63
C VAL A 334 -10.39 11.25 6.02
N TYR A 335 -9.63 12.22 6.47
CA TYR A 335 -10.14 13.57 6.67
C TYR A 335 -10.28 14.21 5.30
N PHE A 336 -11.50 14.57 4.98
CA PHE A 336 -11.79 15.56 3.97
C PHE A 336 -11.84 16.91 4.72
N ASP A 337 -10.84 17.72 4.52
CA ASP A 337 -10.90 19.16 4.80
C ASP A 337 -11.41 19.89 3.58
#